data_4d44b833528217956236a31928e5ded2
#
_entry.id   4d44b833528217956236a31928e5ded2
#
_cell.length_a   1.000
_cell.length_b   1.000
_cell.length_c   1.000
_cell.angle_alpha   90.00
_cell.angle_beta   90.00
_cell.angle_gamma   90.00
#
_symmetry.space_group_name_H-M   'P 1'
#
loop_
_entity.id
_entity.type
_entity.pdbx_description
1 polymer ?
#
loop_
_entity_poly.entity_id
_entity_poly.type
_entity_poly.pdbx_seq_one_letter_code
_entity_poly.pdbx_strand_id
1 'polypeptide(L)'
;AIAAGVILLWMGAAVRRLITEKGRRGRIVYRFVLTVVCTVLTVYAGFSLLWGVNYYAESFQEQSGVYARESTPEELARVTEYFARQLAGCADQVQRDENGLFAESRADIFAHSVRVFDGIYDEFPCLVMEDRVPKGVRFSTALSAMDFTGFYFPFTGEANLNIDSPACYLPSTIAHEMAHQRGIASEQECNFIAIAASTTAQSPAYRYSGWLMGFTYLSNALYRADQEAWKQVRVLLPDTVVADLRDNSAYWA
;
A
#
# COMPACT_ATOMS: atom_id res chain seq x y z
N ALA A 1 19.21 -0.94 -9.67
CA ALA A 1 20.16 -1.06 -10.80
C ALA A 1 21.58 -1.46 -10.33
N ILE A 2 22.21 -0.74 -9.37
CA ILE A 2 23.59 -1.00 -8.93
C ILE A 2 23.76 -2.40 -8.35
N ALA A 3 22.89 -2.83 -7.42
CA ALA A 3 22.96 -4.15 -6.80
C ALA A 3 22.81 -5.29 -7.83
N ALA A 4 21.89 -5.15 -8.78
CA ALA A 4 21.72 -6.13 -9.86
C ALA A 4 22.97 -6.22 -10.75
N GLY A 5 23.59 -5.08 -11.06
CA GLY A 5 24.86 -5.03 -11.80
C GLY A 5 25.99 -5.74 -11.06
N VAL A 6 26.12 -5.52 -9.74
CA VAL A 6 27.12 -6.19 -8.90
C VAL A 6 26.89 -7.71 -8.86
N ILE A 7 25.64 -8.16 -8.71
CA ILE A 7 25.29 -9.59 -8.71
C ILE A 7 25.65 -10.23 -10.05
N LEU A 8 25.30 -9.59 -11.17
CA LEU A 8 25.62 -10.12 -12.50
C LEU A 8 27.13 -10.20 -12.74
N LEU A 9 27.89 -9.17 -12.35
CA LEU A 9 29.36 -9.18 -12.43
C LEU A 9 29.97 -10.30 -11.59
N TRP A 10 29.47 -10.50 -10.36
CA TRP A 10 29.94 -11.55 -9.49
C TRP A 10 29.62 -12.95 -10.03
N MET A 11 28.41 -13.16 -10.57
CA MET A 11 28.02 -14.41 -11.23
C MET A 11 28.89 -14.67 -12.47
N GLY A 12 29.11 -13.65 -13.31
CA GLY A 12 29.98 -13.75 -14.49
C GLY A 12 31.41 -14.13 -14.14
N ALA A 13 31.95 -13.53 -13.07
CA ALA A 13 33.29 -13.85 -12.56
C ALA A 13 33.38 -15.31 -12.04
N ALA A 14 32.33 -15.80 -11.35
CA ALA A 14 32.27 -17.20 -10.90
C ALA A 14 32.24 -18.19 -12.08
N VAL A 15 31.42 -17.92 -13.09
CA VAL A 15 31.35 -18.72 -14.32
C VAL A 15 32.68 -18.71 -15.06
N ARG A 16 33.31 -17.54 -15.25
CA ARG A 16 34.63 -17.42 -15.87
C ARG A 16 35.66 -18.29 -15.14
N ARG A 17 35.72 -18.24 -13.81
CA ARG A 17 36.64 -19.07 -13.02
C ARG A 17 36.37 -20.56 -13.16
N LEU A 18 35.10 -20.99 -13.23
CA LEU A 18 34.73 -22.40 -13.49
C LEU A 18 35.23 -22.91 -14.82
N ILE A 19 35.27 -22.05 -15.85
CA ILE A 19 35.77 -22.38 -17.19
C ILE A 19 37.31 -22.44 -17.20
N THR A 20 37.98 -21.45 -16.60
CA THR A 20 39.42 -21.26 -16.68
C THR A 20 40.21 -22.12 -15.68
N GLU A 21 39.66 -22.36 -14.46
CA GLU A 21 40.40 -23.06 -13.37
C GLU A 21 39.88 -24.49 -13.21
N LYS A 22 40.04 -25.34 -14.22
CA LYS A 22 39.51 -26.71 -14.27
C LYS A 22 39.86 -27.56 -13.03
N GLY A 23 41.09 -27.43 -12.51
CA GLY A 23 41.57 -28.20 -11.33
C GLY A 23 40.97 -27.72 -9.98
N ARG A 24 40.26 -26.61 -9.94
CA ARG A 24 39.70 -25.98 -8.71
C ARG A 24 38.19 -25.89 -8.71
N ARG A 25 37.49 -26.50 -9.66
CA ARG A 25 36.04 -26.35 -9.86
C ARG A 25 35.23 -26.65 -8.60
N GLY A 26 35.55 -27.75 -7.90
CA GLY A 26 34.85 -28.06 -6.63
C GLY A 26 34.95 -26.99 -5.58
N ARG A 27 36.14 -26.37 -5.44
CA ARG A 27 36.33 -25.27 -4.48
C ARG A 27 35.59 -23.96 -4.92
N ILE A 28 35.53 -23.72 -6.21
CA ILE A 28 34.80 -22.55 -6.76
C ILE A 28 33.30 -22.71 -6.53
N VAL A 29 32.73 -23.88 -6.84
CA VAL A 29 31.32 -24.19 -6.58
C VAL A 29 31.00 -24.09 -5.09
N TYR A 30 31.80 -24.71 -4.24
CA TYR A 30 31.61 -24.64 -2.78
C TYR A 30 31.58 -23.20 -2.27
N ARG A 31 32.56 -22.38 -2.67
CA ARG A 31 32.59 -20.96 -2.28
C ARG A 31 31.42 -20.18 -2.81
N PHE A 32 30.99 -20.44 -4.04
CA PHE A 32 29.81 -19.81 -4.63
C PHE A 32 28.56 -20.14 -3.82
N VAL A 33 28.31 -21.43 -3.59
CA VAL A 33 27.14 -21.87 -2.78
C VAL A 33 27.19 -21.29 -1.37
N LEU A 34 28.35 -21.35 -0.71
CA LEU A 34 28.51 -20.79 0.63
C LEU A 34 28.20 -19.28 0.65
N THR A 35 28.70 -18.52 -0.34
CA THR A 35 28.41 -17.08 -0.44
C THR A 35 26.91 -16.82 -0.63
N VAL A 36 26.25 -17.58 -1.50
CA VAL A 36 24.79 -17.46 -1.70
C VAL A 36 24.06 -17.74 -0.39
N VAL A 37 24.37 -18.86 0.29
CA VAL A 37 23.76 -19.21 1.58
C VAL A 37 23.97 -18.11 2.63
N CYS A 38 25.21 -17.66 2.79
CA CYS A 38 25.50 -16.57 3.74
C CYS A 38 24.76 -15.27 3.40
N THR A 39 24.66 -14.92 2.12
CA THR A 39 23.91 -13.72 1.68
C THR A 39 22.43 -13.85 2.00
N VAL A 40 21.81 -14.99 1.67
CA VAL A 40 20.39 -15.25 1.97
C VAL A 40 20.14 -15.20 3.48
N LEU A 41 20.98 -15.84 4.28
CA LEU A 41 20.87 -15.81 5.75
C LEU A 41 21.05 -14.39 6.31
N THR A 42 21.97 -13.59 5.76
CA THR A 42 22.17 -12.20 6.18
C THR A 42 20.95 -11.35 5.84
N VAL A 43 20.40 -11.49 4.64
CA VAL A 43 19.17 -10.80 4.23
C VAL A 43 18.00 -11.23 5.11
N TYR A 44 17.84 -12.53 5.35
CA TYR A 44 16.79 -13.05 6.24
C TYR A 44 16.91 -12.51 7.66
N ALA A 45 18.11 -12.56 8.26
CA ALA A 45 18.35 -12.02 9.58
C ALA A 45 18.09 -10.50 9.64
N GLY A 46 18.57 -9.76 8.62
CA GLY A 46 18.30 -8.33 8.50
C GLY A 46 16.81 -8.02 8.39
N PHE A 47 16.08 -8.74 7.55
CA PHE A 47 14.62 -8.59 7.42
C PHE A 47 13.90 -8.91 8.75
N SER A 48 14.29 -10.01 9.41
CA SER A 48 13.71 -10.39 10.70
C SER A 48 13.92 -9.33 11.78
N LEU A 49 15.09 -8.69 11.82
CA LEU A 49 15.41 -7.63 12.79
C LEU A 49 14.79 -6.28 12.44
N LEU A 50 14.70 -5.94 11.16
CA LEU A 50 14.22 -4.62 10.71
C LEU A 50 12.70 -4.57 10.52
N TRP A 51 12.07 -5.73 10.28
CA TRP A 51 10.63 -5.83 10.05
C TRP A 51 9.96 -6.90 10.89
N GLY A 52 10.53 -8.11 10.97
CA GLY A 52 9.91 -9.25 11.64
C GLY A 52 9.58 -9.01 13.10
N VAL A 53 10.32 -8.14 13.79
CA VAL A 53 10.05 -7.76 15.19
C VAL A 53 8.71 -7.05 15.36
N ASN A 54 8.21 -6.36 14.33
CA ASN A 54 6.93 -5.63 14.41
C ASN A 54 5.72 -6.57 14.57
N TYR A 55 5.83 -7.83 14.16
CA TYR A 55 4.77 -8.83 14.41
C TYR A 55 4.65 -9.25 15.87
N TYR A 56 5.61 -8.87 16.71
CA TYR A 56 5.66 -9.15 18.16
C TYR A 56 5.55 -7.88 19.00
N ALA A 57 5.48 -6.72 18.37
CA ALA A 57 5.22 -5.44 19.04
C ALA A 57 3.72 -5.33 19.39
N GLU A 58 3.39 -4.41 20.29
CA GLU A 58 2.01 -4.05 20.54
C GLU A 58 1.32 -3.61 19.25
N SER A 59 0.16 -4.19 18.98
CA SER A 59 -0.66 -3.85 17.81
C SER A 59 -1.17 -2.41 17.92
N PHE A 60 -1.59 -1.84 16.79
CA PHE A 60 -2.24 -0.54 16.80
C PHE A 60 -3.50 -0.52 17.66
N GLN A 61 -4.29 -1.62 17.68
CA GLN A 61 -5.46 -1.75 18.52
C GLN A 61 -5.10 -1.63 20.01
N GLU A 62 -4.00 -2.26 20.45
CA GLU A 62 -3.53 -2.18 21.84
C GLU A 62 -3.02 -0.78 22.18
N GLN A 63 -2.29 -0.12 21.27
CA GLN A 63 -1.74 1.23 21.48
C GLN A 63 -2.82 2.33 21.47
N SER A 64 -3.83 2.19 20.61
CA SER A 64 -4.89 3.19 20.42
C SER A 64 -6.10 2.97 21.31
N GLY A 65 -6.31 1.75 21.83
CA GLY A 65 -7.53 1.34 22.51
C GLY A 65 -8.75 1.16 21.58
N VAL A 66 -8.56 1.25 20.26
CA VAL A 66 -9.62 1.03 19.25
C VAL A 66 -9.59 -0.42 18.80
N TYR A 67 -10.56 -1.20 19.19
CA TYR A 67 -10.63 -2.62 18.88
C TYR A 67 -11.68 -2.93 17.82
N ALA A 68 -11.31 -3.80 16.88
CA ALA A 68 -12.28 -4.37 15.95
C ALA A 68 -13.33 -5.20 16.70
N ARG A 69 -14.58 -5.09 16.28
CA ARG A 69 -15.71 -5.87 16.82
C ARG A 69 -16.54 -6.45 15.69
N GLU A 70 -17.25 -7.52 16.00
CA GLU A 70 -18.28 -8.01 15.11
C GLU A 70 -19.39 -6.99 14.92
N SER A 71 -19.95 -6.91 13.72
CA SER A 71 -21.03 -6.02 13.35
C SER A 71 -22.19 -6.80 12.75
N THR A 72 -23.42 -6.33 12.95
CA THR A 72 -24.59 -6.89 12.29
C THR A 72 -24.67 -6.42 10.83
N PRO A 73 -25.39 -7.14 9.95
CA PRO A 73 -25.62 -6.67 8.57
C PRO A 73 -26.22 -5.26 8.49
N GLU A 74 -27.10 -4.91 9.43
CA GLU A 74 -27.73 -3.58 9.50
C GLU A 74 -26.74 -2.49 9.91
N GLU A 75 -25.80 -2.78 10.84
CA GLU A 75 -24.73 -1.87 11.20
C GLU A 75 -23.77 -1.68 10.02
N LEU A 76 -23.40 -2.77 9.34
CA LEU A 76 -22.57 -2.74 8.15
C LEU A 76 -23.20 -1.92 7.02
N ALA A 77 -24.51 -2.11 6.77
CA ALA A 77 -25.24 -1.35 5.76
C ALA A 77 -25.22 0.16 6.08
N ARG A 78 -25.47 0.55 7.34
CA ARG A 78 -25.45 1.97 7.77
C ARG A 78 -24.07 2.61 7.60
N VAL A 79 -23.00 1.89 7.98
CA VAL A 79 -21.64 2.40 7.81
C VAL A 79 -21.28 2.50 6.34
N THR A 80 -21.63 1.50 5.53
CA THR A 80 -21.39 1.51 4.07
C THR A 80 -22.13 2.68 3.40
N GLU A 81 -23.38 2.92 3.79
CA GLU A 81 -24.16 4.08 3.32
C GLU A 81 -23.50 5.41 3.70
N TYR A 82 -23.01 5.53 4.94
CA TYR A 82 -22.29 6.72 5.37
C TYR A 82 -21.06 6.98 4.49
N PHE A 83 -20.25 5.94 4.22
CA PHE A 83 -19.07 6.06 3.34
C PHE A 83 -19.48 6.42 1.90
N ALA A 84 -20.55 5.84 1.37
CA ALA A 84 -21.07 6.18 0.05
C ALA A 84 -21.46 7.66 -0.05
N ARG A 85 -22.12 8.21 0.97
CA ARG A 85 -22.51 9.63 1.03
C ARG A 85 -21.31 10.56 1.13
N GLN A 86 -20.32 10.24 1.96
CA GLN A 86 -19.09 11.03 2.08
C GLN A 86 -18.32 11.02 0.76
N LEU A 87 -18.18 9.86 0.13
CA LEU A 87 -17.52 9.69 -1.16
C LEU A 87 -18.24 10.49 -2.26
N ALA A 88 -19.57 10.45 -2.31
CA ALA A 88 -20.37 11.24 -3.24
C ALA A 88 -20.17 12.76 -3.00
N GLY A 89 -20.09 13.18 -1.74
CA GLY A 89 -19.89 14.60 -1.37
C GLY A 89 -18.51 15.15 -1.71
N CYS A 90 -17.50 14.31 -1.93
CA CYS A 90 -16.16 14.74 -2.34
C CYS A 90 -15.81 14.41 -3.81
N ALA A 91 -16.70 13.75 -4.54
CA ALA A 91 -16.44 13.32 -5.92
C ALA A 91 -16.14 14.46 -6.90
N ASP A 92 -16.76 15.62 -6.71
CA ASP A 92 -16.57 16.82 -7.54
C ASP A 92 -15.43 17.74 -7.02
N GLN A 93 -14.76 17.37 -5.93
CA GLN A 93 -13.66 18.15 -5.35
C GLN A 93 -12.30 17.75 -5.93
N VAL A 94 -12.24 16.72 -6.75
CA VAL A 94 -11.02 16.22 -7.40
C VAL A 94 -11.04 16.51 -8.90
N GLN A 95 -9.84 16.65 -9.48
CA GLN A 95 -9.72 16.82 -10.92
C GLN A 95 -10.06 15.52 -11.64
N ARG A 96 -10.69 15.68 -12.82
CA ARG A 96 -11.10 14.58 -13.66
C ARG A 96 -10.64 14.79 -15.10
N ASP A 97 -10.37 13.68 -15.80
CA ASP A 97 -10.05 13.72 -17.23
C ASP A 97 -11.32 13.83 -18.10
N GLU A 98 -11.14 13.80 -19.40
CA GLU A 98 -12.22 13.84 -20.41
C GLU A 98 -13.20 12.65 -20.33
N ASN A 99 -12.78 11.55 -19.72
CA ASN A 99 -13.60 10.34 -19.49
C ASN A 99 -14.28 10.35 -18.11
N GLY A 100 -14.10 11.43 -17.33
CA GLY A 100 -14.61 11.56 -15.98
C GLY A 100 -13.85 10.76 -14.92
N LEU A 101 -12.68 10.20 -15.25
CA LEU A 101 -11.82 9.47 -14.32
C LEU A 101 -10.99 10.42 -13.47
N PHE A 102 -10.64 9.97 -12.27
CA PHE A 102 -9.74 10.69 -11.37
C PHE A 102 -8.41 11.00 -12.03
N ALA A 103 -8.03 12.29 -12.08
CA ALA A 103 -6.89 12.79 -12.84
C ALA A 103 -6.02 13.80 -12.06
N GLU A 104 -5.95 13.67 -10.75
CA GLU A 104 -5.06 14.51 -9.94
C GLU A 104 -3.58 14.29 -10.30
N SER A 105 -2.80 15.36 -10.24
CA SER A 105 -1.37 15.32 -10.50
C SER A 105 -0.67 14.36 -9.52
N ARG A 106 0.05 13.37 -10.06
CA ARG A 106 0.88 12.48 -9.22
C ARG A 106 1.91 13.26 -8.41
N ALA A 107 2.49 14.31 -8.97
CA ALA A 107 3.46 15.14 -8.25
C ALA A 107 2.84 15.80 -7.02
N ASP A 108 1.61 16.29 -7.14
CA ASP A 108 0.87 16.91 -6.03
C ASP A 108 0.43 15.88 -4.99
N ILE A 109 -0.01 14.68 -5.43
CA ILE A 109 -0.32 13.56 -4.54
C ILE A 109 0.91 13.22 -3.67
N PHE A 110 2.07 13.03 -4.29
CA PHE A 110 3.31 12.74 -3.55
C PHE A 110 3.75 13.89 -2.64
N ALA A 111 3.63 15.14 -3.10
CA ALA A 111 3.99 16.30 -2.30
C ALA A 111 3.13 16.47 -1.04
N HIS A 112 1.83 16.13 -1.13
CA HIS A 112 0.91 16.22 0.01
C HIS A 112 1.00 15.03 0.98
N SER A 113 1.72 13.96 0.62
CA SER A 113 1.83 12.74 1.44
C SER A 113 2.36 12.99 2.85
N VAL A 114 3.32 13.92 2.99
CA VAL A 114 3.96 14.26 4.28
C VAL A 114 3.02 14.93 5.30
N ARG A 115 1.79 15.24 4.90
CA ARG A 115 0.79 15.87 5.76
C ARG A 115 -0.49 15.04 5.91
N VAL A 116 -0.50 13.84 5.37
CA VAL A 116 -1.71 13.00 5.37
C VAL A 116 -2.13 12.58 6.77
N PHE A 117 -1.18 12.42 7.68
CA PHE A 117 -1.42 12.00 9.06
C PHE A 117 -1.71 13.16 10.03
N ASP A 118 -1.52 14.42 9.61
CA ASP A 118 -1.69 15.60 10.48
C ASP A 118 -3.08 15.62 11.18
N GLY A 119 -4.12 15.14 10.49
CA GLY A 119 -5.51 15.18 10.99
C GLY A 119 -5.83 14.10 12.04
N ILE A 120 -4.95 13.14 12.30
CA ILE A 120 -5.21 12.04 13.24
C ILE A 120 -4.20 11.94 14.39
N TYR A 121 -3.19 12.81 14.44
CA TYR A 121 -2.17 12.75 15.49
C TYR A 121 -2.69 13.03 16.89
N ASP A 122 -3.71 13.90 17.03
CA ASP A 122 -4.34 14.18 18.33
C ASP A 122 -5.09 12.96 18.86
N GLU A 123 -5.71 12.17 17.98
CA GLU A 123 -6.45 10.96 18.34
C GLU A 123 -5.52 9.76 18.53
N PHE A 124 -4.47 9.67 17.67
CA PHE A 124 -3.51 8.57 17.68
C PHE A 124 -2.06 9.04 17.80
N PRO A 125 -1.63 9.50 19.01
CA PRO A 125 -0.27 9.99 19.24
C PRO A 125 0.83 8.96 18.93
N CYS A 126 0.51 7.66 19.00
CA CYS A 126 1.43 6.57 18.65
C CYS A 126 1.86 6.57 17.18
N LEU A 127 1.13 7.29 16.30
CA LEU A 127 1.45 7.38 14.89
C LEU A 127 2.37 8.57 14.55
N VAL A 128 2.72 9.42 15.51
CA VAL A 128 3.54 10.62 15.27
C VAL A 128 4.96 10.22 14.83
N MET A 129 5.37 10.69 13.66
CA MET A 129 6.75 10.59 13.16
C MET A 129 7.06 11.70 12.19
N GLU A 130 8.35 11.86 11.85
CA GLU A 130 8.77 12.75 10.75
C GLU A 130 8.52 12.06 9.41
N ASP A 131 7.53 12.55 8.67
CA ASP A 131 7.13 11.99 7.39
C ASP A 131 8.08 12.39 6.25
N ARG A 132 8.33 11.45 5.34
CA ARG A 132 9.11 11.68 4.12
C ARG A 132 8.29 11.29 2.91
N VAL A 133 8.50 12.04 1.82
CA VAL A 133 7.83 11.77 0.54
C VAL A 133 8.17 10.35 0.07
N PRO A 134 7.16 9.48 -0.14
CA PRO A 134 7.35 8.13 -0.67
C PRO A 134 7.93 8.13 -2.08
N LYS A 135 8.31 6.97 -2.59
CA LYS A 135 8.91 6.83 -3.93
C LYS A 135 7.98 6.11 -4.90
N GLY A 136 7.77 6.69 -6.08
CA GLY A 136 7.19 5.96 -7.20
C GLY A 136 8.21 4.99 -7.81
N VAL A 137 7.85 3.73 -7.97
CA VAL A 137 8.71 2.70 -8.56
C VAL A 137 8.79 2.89 -10.09
N ARG A 138 9.99 2.95 -10.65
CA ARG A 138 10.18 3.14 -12.11
C ARG A 138 9.66 1.98 -12.97
N PHE A 139 9.67 0.77 -12.41
CA PHE A 139 9.20 -0.45 -13.07
C PHE A 139 7.87 -0.92 -12.50
N SER A 140 6.93 -0.01 -12.34
CA SER A 140 5.61 -0.26 -11.76
C SER A 140 4.82 -1.34 -12.49
N THR A 141 4.96 -1.45 -13.81
CA THR A 141 4.33 -2.53 -14.61
C THR A 141 4.69 -3.93 -14.09
N ALA A 142 5.92 -4.11 -13.56
CA ALA A 142 6.30 -5.39 -12.94
C ALA A 142 5.61 -5.61 -11.59
N LEU A 143 5.35 -4.53 -10.84
CA LEU A 143 4.53 -4.61 -9.60
C LEU A 143 3.09 -4.96 -9.93
N SER A 144 2.52 -4.34 -10.98
CA SER A 144 1.16 -4.64 -11.45
C SER A 144 1.00 -6.10 -11.85
N ALA A 145 1.99 -6.66 -12.56
CA ALA A 145 1.98 -8.08 -12.94
C ALA A 145 2.08 -9.05 -11.74
N MET A 146 2.42 -8.55 -10.56
CA MET A 146 2.48 -9.30 -9.30
C MET A 146 1.38 -8.88 -8.32
N ASP A 147 0.39 -8.10 -8.74
CA ASP A 147 -0.73 -7.56 -7.94
C ASP A 147 -0.28 -6.69 -6.75
N PHE A 148 0.88 -6.02 -6.87
CA PHE A 148 1.37 -5.11 -5.83
C PHE A 148 0.98 -3.65 -6.13
N THR A 149 0.31 -3.00 -5.18
CA THR A 149 -0.03 -1.57 -5.21
C THR A 149 1.07 -0.70 -4.62
N GLY A 150 1.83 -1.24 -3.66
CA GLY A 150 2.98 -0.63 -3.00
C GLY A 150 3.69 -1.63 -2.12
N PHE A 151 4.77 -1.21 -1.49
CA PHE A 151 5.46 -1.96 -0.45
C PHE A 151 6.37 -1.06 0.39
N TYR A 152 6.41 -1.32 1.68
CA TYR A 152 7.43 -0.78 2.57
C TYR A 152 8.71 -1.60 2.47
N PHE A 153 9.86 -0.93 2.30
CA PHE A 153 11.16 -1.61 2.22
C PHE A 153 12.00 -1.36 3.49
N PRO A 154 12.06 -2.34 4.41
CA PRO A 154 12.59 -2.13 5.75
C PRO A 154 14.10 -1.83 5.80
N PHE A 155 14.89 -2.24 4.79
CA PHE A 155 16.33 -1.97 4.76
C PHE A 155 16.67 -0.49 4.53
N THR A 156 15.76 0.30 3.96
CA THR A 156 15.93 1.73 3.73
C THR A 156 14.86 2.58 4.41
N GLY A 157 13.85 1.95 5.01
CA GLY A 157 12.74 2.63 5.66
C GLY A 157 11.81 3.37 4.69
N GLU A 158 11.76 2.94 3.43
CA GLU A 158 11.06 3.67 2.36
C GLU A 158 9.74 3.02 1.98
N ALA A 159 8.70 3.82 1.84
CA ALA A 159 7.46 3.45 1.16
C ALA A 159 7.63 3.60 -0.35
N ASN A 160 7.31 2.56 -1.09
CA ASN A 160 7.48 2.46 -2.55
C ASN A 160 6.13 2.15 -3.20
N LEU A 161 5.73 2.96 -4.16
CA LEU A 161 4.38 2.92 -4.75
C LEU A 161 4.42 2.44 -6.20
N ASN A 162 3.47 1.59 -6.55
CA ASN A 162 3.13 1.33 -7.93
C ASN A 162 2.42 2.57 -8.51
N ILE A 163 3.04 3.19 -9.52
CA ILE A 163 2.50 4.36 -10.20
C ILE A 163 1.87 4.02 -11.56
N ASP A 164 1.76 2.76 -11.91
CA ASP A 164 1.12 2.29 -13.14
C ASP A 164 -0.39 2.06 -12.94
N SER A 165 -0.81 1.67 -11.73
CA SER A 165 -2.20 1.43 -11.37
C SER A 165 -3.07 2.70 -11.43
N PRO A 166 -4.42 2.56 -11.48
CA PRO A 166 -5.35 3.68 -11.47
C PRO A 166 -5.11 4.64 -10.31
N ALA A 167 -5.03 5.93 -10.64
CA ALA A 167 -4.55 6.95 -9.71
C ALA A 167 -5.52 7.23 -8.55
N CYS A 168 -6.80 6.84 -8.65
CA CYS A 168 -7.81 7.09 -7.64
C CYS A 168 -7.52 6.44 -6.28
N TYR A 169 -6.77 5.33 -6.26
CA TYR A 169 -6.34 4.68 -5.01
C TYR A 169 -4.93 5.08 -4.56
N LEU A 170 -4.15 5.74 -5.42
CA LEU A 170 -2.76 6.10 -5.10
C LEU A 170 -2.61 6.88 -3.79
N PRO A 171 -3.44 7.91 -3.47
CA PRO A 171 -3.32 8.62 -2.20
C PRO A 171 -3.53 7.74 -0.97
N SER A 172 -4.58 6.91 -0.95
CA SER A 172 -4.84 6.00 0.18
C SER A 172 -3.81 4.87 0.28
N THR A 173 -3.29 4.38 -0.86
CA THR A 173 -2.17 3.42 -0.88
C THR A 173 -0.90 4.04 -0.30
N ILE A 174 -0.61 5.30 -0.61
CA ILE A 174 0.51 6.04 0.02
C ILE A 174 0.34 6.05 1.54
N ALA A 175 -0.84 6.41 2.04
CA ALA A 175 -1.10 6.43 3.48
C ALA A 175 -0.95 5.04 4.11
N HIS A 176 -1.35 3.98 3.40
CA HIS A 176 -1.17 2.59 3.83
C HIS A 176 0.32 2.22 3.97
N GLU A 177 1.13 2.48 2.95
CA GLU A 177 2.57 2.19 3.00
C GLU A 177 3.29 3.04 4.06
N MET A 178 2.81 4.26 4.30
CA MET A 178 3.31 5.11 5.37
C MET A 178 2.88 4.62 6.76
N ALA A 179 1.76 3.89 6.90
CA ALA A 179 1.42 3.21 8.15
C ALA A 179 2.42 2.09 8.46
N HIS A 180 2.86 1.33 7.45
CA HIS A 180 3.95 0.37 7.62
C HIS A 180 5.26 1.03 8.07
N GLN A 181 5.58 2.25 7.62
CA GLN A 181 6.76 3.00 8.10
C GLN A 181 6.71 3.28 9.61
N ARG A 182 5.51 3.32 10.21
CA ARG A 182 5.28 3.49 11.65
C ARG A 182 5.38 2.18 12.45
N GLY A 183 5.83 1.10 11.79
CA GLY A 183 6.01 -0.21 12.42
C GLY A 183 4.74 -1.04 12.52
N ILE A 184 3.64 -0.59 11.94
CA ILE A 184 2.40 -1.38 11.92
C ILE A 184 2.54 -2.52 10.92
N ALA A 185 2.52 -3.77 11.41
CA ALA A 185 2.71 -4.96 10.57
C ALA A 185 1.40 -5.53 10.02
N SER A 186 0.28 -5.26 10.68
CA SER A 186 -1.04 -5.76 10.30
C SER A 186 -1.62 -4.98 9.12
N GLU A 187 -1.90 -5.68 8.01
CA GLU A 187 -2.55 -5.11 6.82
C GLU A 187 -3.91 -4.48 7.15
N GLN A 188 -4.68 -5.10 8.03
CA GLN A 188 -5.99 -4.59 8.44
C GLN A 188 -5.86 -3.27 9.20
N GLU A 189 -4.88 -3.16 10.11
CA GLU A 189 -4.60 -1.94 10.85
C GLU A 189 -4.06 -0.85 9.91
N CYS A 190 -3.16 -1.19 8.98
CA CYS A 190 -2.68 -0.24 7.97
C CYS A 190 -3.81 0.28 7.09
N ASN A 191 -4.75 -0.57 6.67
CA ASN A 191 -5.94 -0.14 5.94
C ASN A 191 -6.82 0.81 6.76
N PHE A 192 -7.07 0.50 8.03
CA PHE A 192 -7.84 1.38 8.92
C PHE A 192 -7.15 2.74 9.08
N ILE A 193 -5.86 2.74 9.39
CA ILE A 193 -5.05 3.95 9.56
C ILE A 193 -5.02 4.78 8.28
N ALA A 194 -4.83 4.14 7.12
CA ALA A 194 -4.82 4.80 5.82
C ALA A 194 -6.16 5.50 5.53
N ILE A 195 -7.27 4.83 5.83
CA ILE A 195 -8.62 5.40 5.67
C ILE A 195 -8.78 6.59 6.62
N ALA A 196 -8.47 6.42 7.92
CA ALA A 196 -8.61 7.49 8.91
C ALA A 196 -7.75 8.72 8.55
N ALA A 197 -6.47 8.52 8.23
CA ALA A 197 -5.57 9.59 7.84
C ALA A 197 -6.01 10.29 6.54
N SER A 198 -6.37 9.51 5.52
CA SER A 198 -6.76 10.08 4.23
C SER A 198 -8.08 10.85 4.32
N THR A 199 -9.09 10.34 5.03
CA THR A 199 -10.41 10.99 5.11
C THR A 199 -10.39 12.29 5.91
N THR A 200 -9.42 12.48 6.79
CA THR A 200 -9.21 13.70 7.59
C THR A 200 -8.19 14.66 6.96
N ALA A 201 -7.49 14.24 5.89
CA ALA A 201 -6.48 15.05 5.23
C ALA A 201 -7.05 16.35 4.62
N GLN A 202 -6.22 17.40 4.55
CA GLN A 202 -6.59 18.65 3.90
C GLN A 202 -6.70 18.52 2.38
N SER A 203 -5.92 17.65 1.75
CA SER A 203 -5.93 17.42 0.30
C SER A 203 -7.21 16.71 -0.15
N PRO A 204 -7.96 17.28 -1.13
CA PRO A 204 -9.14 16.62 -1.71
C PRO A 204 -8.83 15.25 -2.30
N ALA A 205 -7.67 15.10 -2.96
CA ALA A 205 -7.23 13.83 -3.53
C ALA A 205 -7.14 12.72 -2.46
N TYR A 206 -6.57 13.02 -1.30
CA TYR A 206 -6.47 12.07 -0.18
C TYR A 206 -7.86 11.77 0.40
N ARG A 207 -8.70 12.79 0.64
CA ARG A 207 -10.05 12.55 1.17
C ARG A 207 -10.87 11.66 0.25
N TYR A 208 -10.87 11.96 -1.05
CA TYR A 208 -11.57 11.13 -2.03
C TYR A 208 -11.08 9.68 -2.02
N SER A 209 -9.75 9.49 -2.11
CA SER A 209 -9.13 8.17 -2.13
C SER A 209 -9.37 7.37 -0.84
N GLY A 210 -9.35 8.03 0.32
CA GLY A 210 -9.65 7.40 1.61
C GLY A 210 -11.11 6.95 1.72
N TRP A 211 -12.07 7.79 1.32
CA TRP A 211 -13.48 7.39 1.26
C TRP A 211 -13.71 6.28 0.23
N LEU A 212 -13.05 6.32 -0.93
CA LEU A 212 -13.14 5.29 -1.95
C LEU A 212 -12.60 3.95 -1.45
N MET A 213 -11.44 3.95 -0.80
CA MET A 213 -10.83 2.75 -0.21
C MET A 213 -11.73 2.13 0.85
N GLY A 214 -12.19 2.93 1.81
CA GLY A 214 -13.09 2.46 2.87
C GLY A 214 -14.42 1.96 2.32
N PHE A 215 -15.04 2.69 1.38
CA PHE A 215 -16.24 2.24 0.70
C PHE A 215 -16.05 0.88 0.01
N THR A 216 -14.92 0.68 -0.64
CA THR A 216 -14.64 -0.58 -1.36
C THR A 216 -14.60 -1.77 -0.41
N TYR A 217 -13.91 -1.66 0.72
CA TYR A 217 -13.89 -2.72 1.74
C TYR A 217 -15.26 -3.00 2.33
N LEU A 218 -15.98 -1.95 2.73
CA LEU A 218 -17.31 -2.07 3.31
C LEU A 218 -18.33 -2.61 2.32
N SER A 219 -18.31 -2.11 1.08
CA SER A 219 -19.21 -2.56 0.00
C SER A 219 -19.01 -4.03 -0.36
N ASN A 220 -17.76 -4.50 -0.40
CA ASN A 220 -17.46 -5.92 -0.63
C ASN A 220 -17.92 -6.82 0.53
N ALA A 221 -17.84 -6.34 1.77
CA ALA A 221 -18.35 -7.04 2.93
C ALA A 221 -19.89 -7.07 2.90
N LEU A 222 -20.54 -5.92 2.62
CA LEU A 222 -21.99 -5.81 2.55
C LEU A 222 -22.58 -6.67 1.42
N TYR A 223 -21.94 -6.72 0.25
CA TYR A 223 -22.37 -7.59 -0.84
C TYR A 223 -22.45 -9.06 -0.43
N ARG A 224 -21.51 -9.51 0.43
CA ARG A 224 -21.49 -10.89 0.95
C ARG A 224 -22.52 -11.13 2.05
N ALA A 225 -22.82 -10.10 2.84
CA ALA A 225 -23.75 -10.20 3.97
C ALA A 225 -25.21 -9.94 3.58
N ASP A 226 -25.48 -8.91 2.77
CA ASP A 226 -26.81 -8.48 2.34
C ASP A 226 -26.76 -7.80 0.97
N GLN A 227 -27.14 -8.53 -0.09
CA GLN A 227 -27.11 -8.02 -1.46
C GLN A 227 -28.20 -6.97 -1.73
N GLU A 228 -29.33 -7.01 -1.02
CA GLU A 228 -30.40 -6.03 -1.22
C GLU A 228 -30.00 -4.68 -0.61
N ALA A 229 -29.47 -4.67 0.59
CA ALA A 229 -28.90 -3.47 1.19
C ALA A 229 -27.74 -2.92 0.34
N TRP A 230 -26.87 -3.79 -0.19
CA TRP A 230 -25.81 -3.38 -1.09
C TRP A 230 -26.32 -2.65 -2.35
N LYS A 231 -27.38 -3.16 -3.00
CA LYS A 231 -27.99 -2.50 -4.15
C LYS A 231 -28.50 -1.10 -3.80
N GLN A 232 -29.13 -0.95 -2.63
CA GLN A 232 -29.64 0.34 -2.15
C GLN A 232 -28.50 1.35 -1.92
N VAL A 233 -27.36 0.92 -1.39
CA VAL A 233 -26.20 1.78 -1.17
C VAL A 233 -25.53 2.16 -2.49
N ARG A 234 -25.43 1.24 -3.43
CA ARG A 234 -24.78 1.46 -4.74
C ARG A 234 -25.40 2.60 -5.56
N VAL A 235 -26.72 2.82 -5.47
CA VAL A 235 -27.41 3.88 -6.20
C VAL A 235 -27.08 5.29 -5.68
N LEU A 236 -26.43 5.41 -4.52
CA LEU A 236 -26.01 6.69 -3.96
C LEU A 236 -24.73 7.24 -4.62
N LEU A 237 -23.99 6.40 -5.35
CA LEU A 237 -22.73 6.79 -5.96
C LEU A 237 -22.95 7.57 -7.26
N PRO A 238 -22.27 8.71 -7.44
CA PRO A 238 -22.19 9.41 -8.71
C PRO A 238 -21.55 8.57 -9.82
N ASP A 239 -21.90 8.83 -11.06
CA ASP A 239 -21.34 8.12 -12.23
C ASP A 239 -19.82 8.19 -12.31
N THR A 240 -19.22 9.30 -11.89
CA THR A 240 -17.77 9.48 -11.84
C THR A 240 -17.09 8.50 -10.86
N VAL A 241 -17.68 8.26 -9.69
CA VAL A 241 -17.19 7.26 -8.73
C VAL A 241 -17.35 5.85 -9.29
N VAL A 242 -18.48 5.57 -9.94
CA VAL A 242 -18.71 4.27 -10.59
C VAL A 242 -17.71 4.04 -11.72
N ALA A 243 -17.32 5.09 -12.45
CA ALA A 243 -16.28 5.03 -13.48
C ALA A 243 -14.92 4.67 -12.88
N ASP A 244 -14.48 5.33 -11.81
CA ASP A 244 -13.21 5.02 -11.12
C ASP A 244 -13.19 3.58 -10.59
N LEU A 245 -14.28 3.09 -10.01
CA LEU A 245 -14.39 1.70 -9.54
C LEU A 245 -14.31 0.68 -10.69
N ARG A 246 -14.91 0.99 -11.85
CA ARG A 246 -14.85 0.13 -13.03
C ARG A 246 -13.46 0.12 -13.66
N ASP A 247 -12.83 1.29 -13.78
CA ASP A 247 -11.47 1.43 -14.30
C ASP A 247 -10.49 0.62 -13.46
N ASN A 248 -10.55 0.77 -12.14
CA ASN A 248 -9.72 -0.02 -11.23
C ASN A 248 -9.98 -1.53 -11.35
N SER A 249 -11.26 -1.94 -11.45
CA SER A 249 -11.59 -3.37 -11.60
C SER A 249 -11.11 -3.93 -12.94
N ALA A 250 -11.18 -3.14 -14.01
CA ALA A 250 -10.70 -3.55 -15.34
C ALA A 250 -9.18 -3.65 -15.40
N TYR A 251 -8.48 -2.78 -14.66
CA TYR A 251 -7.01 -2.82 -14.58
C TYR A 251 -6.49 -4.08 -13.90
N TRP A 252 -7.16 -4.56 -12.83
CA TRP A 252 -6.74 -5.73 -12.05
C TRP A 252 -7.37 -7.06 -12.49
N ALA A 253 -8.16 -7.10 -13.57
CA ALA A 253 -8.78 -8.30 -14.14
C ALA A 253 -7.82 -9.08 -15.06
#